data_62d33980abaa8fc7f6f1ce276d111de9
#
_entry.id   62d33980abaa8fc7f6f1ce276d111de9
#
_cell.length_a   1.000
_cell.length_b   1.000
_cell.length_c   1.000
_cell.angle_alpha   90.00
_cell.angle_beta   90.00
_cell.angle_gamma   90.00
#
_symmetry.space_group_name_H-M   'P 1'
#
loop_
_entity.id
_entity.type
_entity.pdbx_description
1 polymer ?
#
loop_
_entity_poly.entity_id
_entity_poly.type
_entity_poly.pdbx_seq_one_letter_code
_entity_poly.pdbx_strand_id
1 'polypeptide(L)'
;MSYQQNINAGLNRAHAAAPVLPIEIGDLRVAILSDLHRGAGDDADDFRACRDALAAALERYGRTRHILALLGDAEDLWECWPAEVIAEYRASILLEKAFHDQGRYWRFLGNHDEAWQVPELTRQYLEPILGRVMPLESLRLQVTERGHVLGEIFLVHGHQGALWEDRLAWFSRRILHYIWRPIQRLANLKTTTPATDWRLGRKHERAMYNWAVQKPGTIVIAAHTHRPAFPSPERYALLAATYDDLRHQPEAFDPEVIERMETDLALARAQEQPCYINTGCCSFSDGSLTGIEIDSGVARLVRWSVVARRPQREILASASLKDFLREVAGPGTPVDTA
;
A
#
# COMPACT_ATOMS: atom_id res chain seq x y z
N MET A 1 20.35 -12.48 11.60
CA MET A 1 20.12 -12.36 10.14
C MET A 1 20.24 -10.90 9.74
N SER A 2 20.68 -10.59 8.51
CA SER A 2 20.68 -9.20 8.04
C SER A 2 19.22 -8.73 7.79
N TYR A 3 19.01 -7.41 7.73
CA TYR A 3 17.68 -6.83 7.41
C TYR A 3 17.11 -7.44 6.12
N GLN A 4 17.91 -7.50 5.04
CA GLN A 4 17.53 -8.11 3.77
C GLN A 4 17.11 -9.58 3.92
N GLN A 5 17.85 -10.36 4.73
CA GLN A 5 17.52 -11.77 4.97
C GLN A 5 16.18 -11.93 5.69
N ASN A 6 15.87 -11.05 6.64
CA ASN A 6 14.58 -11.06 7.35
C ASN A 6 13.42 -10.76 6.39
N ILE A 7 13.55 -9.70 5.56
CA ILE A 7 12.57 -9.35 4.53
C ILE A 7 12.39 -10.52 3.56
N ASN A 8 13.46 -11.09 3.04
CA ASN A 8 13.40 -12.24 2.13
C ASN A 8 12.67 -13.43 2.77
N ALA A 9 12.96 -13.75 4.01
CA ALA A 9 12.30 -14.84 4.72
C ALA A 9 10.80 -14.57 4.95
N GLY A 10 10.43 -13.34 5.32
CA GLY A 10 9.05 -12.92 5.51
C GLY A 10 8.25 -13.00 4.21
N LEU A 11 8.76 -12.38 3.15
CA LEU A 11 8.10 -12.38 1.84
C LEU A 11 8.02 -13.77 1.22
N ASN A 12 9.04 -14.62 1.38
CA ASN A 12 8.99 -16.00 0.90
C ASN A 12 7.87 -16.79 1.59
N ARG A 13 7.68 -16.61 2.91
CA ARG A 13 6.56 -17.25 3.64
C ARG A 13 5.21 -16.74 3.14
N ALA A 14 5.05 -15.42 3.06
CA ALA A 14 3.81 -14.80 2.60
C ALA A 14 3.46 -15.22 1.17
N HIS A 15 4.44 -15.23 0.25
CA HIS A 15 4.26 -15.66 -1.13
C HIS A 15 3.89 -17.14 -1.25
N ALA A 16 4.55 -18.02 -0.46
CA ALA A 16 4.26 -19.45 -0.49
C ALA A 16 2.87 -19.78 0.10
N ALA A 17 2.41 -19.02 1.08
CA ALA A 17 1.10 -19.21 1.72
C ALA A 17 -0.05 -18.51 1.00
N ALA A 18 0.25 -17.57 0.08
CA ALA A 18 -0.75 -16.78 -0.61
C ALA A 18 -1.68 -17.64 -1.47
N PRO A 19 -2.99 -17.44 -1.40
CA PRO A 19 -3.91 -18.01 -2.38
C PRO A 19 -3.58 -17.50 -3.78
N VAL A 20 -3.80 -18.33 -4.79
CA VAL A 20 -3.60 -17.99 -6.20
C VAL A 20 -4.95 -17.81 -6.85
N LEU A 21 -5.18 -16.65 -7.44
CA LEU A 21 -6.39 -16.32 -8.19
C LEU A 21 -6.04 -16.14 -9.67
N PRO A 22 -6.44 -17.05 -10.56
CA PRO A 22 -6.28 -16.84 -12.00
C PRO A 22 -7.25 -15.75 -12.48
N ILE A 23 -6.76 -14.85 -13.34
CA ILE A 23 -7.55 -13.76 -13.88
C ILE A 23 -7.09 -13.36 -15.28
N GLU A 24 -8.04 -13.21 -16.20
CA GLU A 24 -7.75 -12.67 -17.54
C GLU A 24 -7.39 -11.19 -17.44
N ILE A 25 -6.34 -10.77 -18.17
CA ILE A 25 -5.83 -9.39 -18.13
C ILE A 25 -6.92 -8.38 -18.55
N GLY A 26 -7.81 -8.76 -19.44
CA GLY A 26 -8.93 -7.93 -19.88
C GLY A 26 -10.03 -7.76 -18.83
N ASP A 27 -10.15 -8.72 -17.90
CA ASP A 27 -11.15 -8.70 -16.82
C ASP A 27 -10.60 -8.09 -15.52
N LEU A 28 -9.26 -7.97 -15.42
CA LEU A 28 -8.62 -7.40 -14.23
C LEU A 28 -8.93 -5.91 -14.11
N ARG A 29 -9.83 -5.62 -13.19
CA ARG A 29 -10.21 -4.25 -12.83
C ARG A 29 -10.18 -4.08 -11.32
N VAL A 30 -9.10 -3.50 -10.80
CA VAL A 30 -8.87 -3.36 -9.36
C VAL A 30 -8.33 -1.99 -9.02
N ALA A 31 -8.83 -1.43 -7.90
CA ALA A 31 -8.27 -0.28 -7.22
C ALA A 31 -7.64 -0.75 -5.91
N ILE A 32 -6.36 -0.51 -5.74
CA ILE A 32 -5.55 -0.92 -4.60
C ILE A 32 -5.19 0.31 -3.79
N LEU A 33 -5.73 0.40 -2.59
CA LEU A 33 -5.49 1.47 -1.62
C LEU A 33 -4.91 0.86 -0.35
N SER A 34 -4.17 1.63 0.44
CA SER A 34 -3.54 1.15 1.67
C SER A 34 -3.28 2.26 2.66
N ASP A 35 -2.84 1.89 3.86
CA ASP A 35 -2.31 2.81 4.86
C ASP A 35 -3.27 3.99 5.11
N LEU A 36 -4.54 3.66 5.38
CA LEU A 36 -5.54 4.64 5.75
C LEU A 36 -5.28 5.14 7.17
N HIS A 37 -4.85 4.25 8.07
CA HIS A 37 -4.60 4.56 9.48
C HIS A 37 -5.78 5.28 10.14
N ARG A 38 -7.00 4.76 9.95
CA ARG A 38 -8.20 5.30 10.60
C ARG A 38 -8.03 5.25 12.11
N GLY A 39 -8.02 6.40 12.75
CA GLY A 39 -7.89 6.56 14.20
C GLY A 39 -9.24 6.74 14.91
N ALA A 40 -9.26 7.57 15.96
CA ALA A 40 -10.44 7.86 16.77
C ALA A 40 -11.11 9.20 16.42
N GLY A 41 -10.74 9.86 15.31
CA GLY A 41 -11.27 11.13 14.85
C GLY A 41 -10.73 12.36 15.61
N ASP A 42 -9.73 12.18 16.47
CA ASP A 42 -9.05 13.26 17.18
C ASP A 42 -7.94 13.92 16.33
N ASP A 43 -7.17 14.82 16.93
CA ASP A 43 -6.11 15.55 16.20
C ASP A 43 -4.89 14.68 15.86
N ALA A 44 -4.81 13.47 16.41
CA ALA A 44 -3.77 12.49 16.09
C ALA A 44 -4.20 11.54 14.95
N ASP A 45 -5.40 11.67 14.44
CA ASP A 45 -5.95 10.81 13.38
C ASP A 45 -5.50 11.30 12.01
N ASP A 46 -4.47 10.67 11.46
CA ASP A 46 -3.88 11.02 10.17
C ASP A 46 -4.85 10.89 8.99
N PHE A 47 -5.82 9.97 9.06
CA PHE A 47 -6.79 9.77 7.99
C PHE A 47 -7.88 10.86 7.92
N ARG A 48 -8.10 11.59 8.98
CA ARG A 48 -9.21 12.56 9.09
C ARG A 48 -9.30 13.53 7.91
N ALA A 49 -8.14 14.03 7.42
CA ALA A 49 -8.08 14.94 6.29
C ALA A 49 -8.43 14.28 4.94
N CYS A 50 -8.28 12.95 4.83
CA CYS A 50 -8.42 12.19 3.58
C CYS A 50 -9.83 11.62 3.36
N ARG A 51 -10.75 11.77 4.31
CA ARG A 51 -12.11 11.19 4.27
C ARG A 51 -12.85 11.47 2.97
N ASP A 52 -12.90 12.73 2.56
CA ASP A 52 -13.66 13.16 1.38
C ASP A 52 -13.00 12.65 0.08
N ALA A 53 -11.67 12.62 0.03
CA ALA A 53 -10.94 12.08 -1.11
C ALA A 53 -11.18 10.57 -1.26
N LEU A 54 -11.16 9.81 -0.14
CA LEU A 54 -11.49 8.39 -0.16
C LEU A 54 -12.95 8.15 -0.59
N ALA A 55 -13.90 8.89 -0.03
CA ALA A 55 -15.31 8.75 -0.39
C ALA A 55 -15.52 8.94 -1.89
N ALA A 56 -14.91 9.97 -2.49
CA ALA A 56 -14.97 10.24 -3.91
C ALA A 56 -14.30 9.13 -4.76
N ALA A 57 -13.18 8.60 -4.29
CA ALA A 57 -12.50 7.48 -4.94
C ALA A 57 -13.38 6.23 -4.93
N LEU A 58 -13.93 5.85 -3.78
CA LEU A 58 -14.81 4.69 -3.64
C LEU A 58 -16.09 4.81 -4.47
N GLU A 59 -16.71 6.00 -4.50
CA GLU A 59 -17.88 6.26 -5.36
C GLU A 59 -17.54 6.01 -6.84
N ARG A 60 -16.41 6.52 -7.33
CA ARG A 60 -15.97 6.27 -8.70
C ARG A 60 -15.72 4.78 -8.95
N TYR A 61 -14.96 4.12 -8.09
CA TYR A 61 -14.61 2.70 -8.26
C TYR A 61 -15.85 1.80 -8.18
N GLY A 62 -16.83 2.17 -7.35
CA GLY A 62 -18.13 1.51 -7.31
C GLY A 62 -18.85 1.58 -8.67
N ARG A 63 -18.95 2.79 -9.26
CA ARG A 63 -19.58 3.02 -10.57
C ARG A 63 -18.83 2.33 -11.71
N THR A 64 -17.51 2.33 -11.68
CA THR A 64 -16.67 1.70 -12.71
C THR A 64 -16.41 0.22 -12.46
N ARG A 65 -17.09 -0.39 -11.46
CA ARG A 65 -17.07 -1.82 -11.13
C ARG A 65 -15.68 -2.38 -10.83
N HIS A 66 -14.80 -1.59 -10.25
CA HIS A 66 -13.51 -2.08 -9.76
C HIS A 66 -13.73 -3.05 -8.58
N ILE A 67 -12.83 -3.99 -8.43
CA ILE A 67 -12.56 -4.64 -7.15
C ILE A 67 -11.85 -3.60 -6.28
N LEU A 68 -12.26 -3.46 -5.03
CA LEU A 68 -11.54 -2.67 -4.03
C LEU A 68 -10.61 -3.61 -3.24
N ALA A 69 -9.33 -3.36 -3.32
CA ALA A 69 -8.32 -4.02 -2.49
C ALA A 69 -7.77 -3.02 -1.47
N LEU A 70 -8.04 -3.23 -0.18
CA LEU A 70 -7.40 -2.51 0.92
C LEU A 70 -6.17 -3.31 1.38
N LEU A 71 -4.99 -2.82 1.02
CA LEU A 71 -3.72 -3.55 1.14
C LEU A 71 -3.06 -3.34 2.52
N GLY A 72 -3.83 -3.45 3.59
CA GLY A 72 -3.38 -3.37 4.98
C GLY A 72 -3.36 -1.95 5.56
N ASP A 73 -3.22 -1.88 6.87
CA ASP A 73 -3.20 -0.67 7.69
C ASP A 73 -4.43 0.23 7.43
N ALA A 74 -5.61 -0.40 7.35
CA ALA A 74 -6.86 0.33 7.19
C ALA A 74 -7.29 1.01 8.49
N GLU A 75 -7.05 0.40 9.65
CA GLU A 75 -7.28 0.97 10.98
C GLU A 75 -5.99 1.02 11.79
N ASP A 76 -5.82 2.08 12.56
CA ASP A 76 -4.70 2.20 13.50
C ASP A 76 -5.07 1.58 14.85
N LEU A 77 -5.00 0.26 14.92
CA LEU A 77 -5.28 -0.50 16.14
C LEU A 77 -4.05 -0.60 17.07
N TRP A 78 -2.93 0.01 16.70
CA TRP A 78 -1.83 0.20 17.63
C TRP A 78 -2.12 1.33 18.61
N GLU A 79 -2.82 2.37 18.16
CA GLU A 79 -3.08 3.56 18.95
C GLU A 79 -4.55 3.69 19.38
N CYS A 80 -5.48 3.00 18.71
CA CYS A 80 -6.92 3.14 18.94
C CYS A 80 -7.61 1.82 19.25
N TRP A 81 -8.70 1.87 20.01
CA TRP A 81 -9.54 0.69 20.21
C TRP A 81 -10.40 0.43 18.98
N PRO A 82 -10.63 -0.85 18.62
CA PRO A 82 -11.51 -1.21 17.51
C PRO A 82 -12.89 -0.52 17.57
N ALA A 83 -13.49 -0.46 18.78
CA ALA A 83 -14.79 0.14 18.97
C ALA A 83 -14.82 1.64 18.63
N GLU A 84 -13.76 2.39 18.99
CA GLU A 84 -13.63 3.83 18.72
C GLU A 84 -13.50 4.08 17.22
N VAL A 85 -12.57 3.36 16.57
CA VAL A 85 -12.31 3.49 15.13
C VAL A 85 -13.55 3.14 14.31
N ILE A 86 -14.18 2.01 14.63
CA ILE A 86 -15.37 1.53 13.90
C ILE A 86 -16.55 2.48 14.11
N ALA A 87 -16.73 3.06 15.28
CA ALA A 87 -17.78 4.05 15.53
C ALA A 87 -17.55 5.32 14.70
N GLU A 88 -16.33 5.86 14.72
CA GLU A 88 -15.96 7.09 14.03
C GLU A 88 -16.05 6.93 12.51
N TYR A 89 -15.54 5.81 11.96
CA TYR A 89 -15.46 5.59 10.51
C TYR A 89 -16.55 4.69 9.94
N ARG A 90 -17.65 4.47 10.69
CA ARG A 90 -18.77 3.64 10.23
C ARG A 90 -19.25 4.00 8.83
N ALA A 91 -19.36 5.29 8.52
CA ALA A 91 -19.82 5.76 7.20
C ALA A 91 -18.85 5.37 6.08
N SER A 92 -17.54 5.49 6.32
CA SER A 92 -16.50 5.08 5.37
C SER A 92 -16.52 3.56 5.14
N ILE A 93 -16.67 2.77 6.21
CA ILE A 93 -16.73 1.30 6.14
C ILE A 93 -18.02 0.85 5.41
N LEU A 94 -19.11 1.58 5.51
CA LEU A 94 -20.34 1.31 4.74
C LEU A 94 -20.15 1.51 3.23
N LEU A 95 -19.23 2.40 2.80
CA LEU A 95 -18.89 2.51 1.38
C LEU A 95 -18.14 1.25 0.91
N GLU A 96 -17.26 0.68 1.74
CA GLU A 96 -16.57 -0.57 1.45
C GLU A 96 -17.55 -1.75 1.36
N LYS A 97 -18.59 -1.75 2.21
CA LYS A 97 -19.64 -2.77 2.20
C LYS A 97 -20.29 -2.93 0.82
N ALA A 98 -20.47 -1.83 0.07
CA ALA A 98 -21.03 -1.90 -1.26
C ALA A 98 -20.19 -2.74 -2.25
N PHE A 99 -18.86 -2.79 -2.04
CA PHE A 99 -17.98 -3.70 -2.79
C PHE A 99 -18.05 -5.13 -2.25
N HIS A 100 -18.06 -5.28 -0.93
CA HIS A 100 -18.15 -6.58 -0.28
C HIS A 100 -19.42 -7.33 -0.68
N ASP A 101 -20.58 -6.68 -0.63
CA ASP A 101 -21.88 -7.29 -1.00
C ASP A 101 -21.95 -7.74 -2.47
N GLN A 102 -21.07 -7.21 -3.30
CA GLN A 102 -20.95 -7.58 -4.72
C GLN A 102 -19.81 -8.56 -5.01
N GLY A 103 -19.14 -9.08 -3.97
CA GLY A 103 -17.99 -9.98 -4.14
C GLY A 103 -16.76 -9.31 -4.76
N ARG A 104 -16.64 -7.99 -4.66
CA ARG A 104 -15.58 -7.17 -5.25
C ARG A 104 -14.74 -6.46 -4.17
N TYR A 105 -14.43 -7.16 -3.08
CA TYR A 105 -13.71 -6.60 -1.95
C TYR A 105 -12.64 -7.57 -1.46
N TRP A 106 -11.40 -7.10 -1.43
CA TRP A 106 -10.28 -7.79 -0.83
C TRP A 106 -9.70 -6.94 0.29
N ARG A 107 -9.65 -7.51 1.48
CA ARG A 107 -9.08 -6.84 2.64
C ARG A 107 -7.82 -7.57 3.08
N PHE A 108 -6.73 -6.83 3.22
CA PHE A 108 -5.45 -7.36 3.66
C PHE A 108 -5.13 -6.87 5.06
N LEU A 109 -4.22 -7.59 5.71
CA LEU A 109 -3.64 -7.23 7.00
C LEU A 109 -2.39 -6.40 6.78
N GLY A 110 -2.27 -5.31 7.53
CA GLY A 110 -1.03 -4.60 7.75
C GLY A 110 -0.52 -4.84 9.17
N ASN A 111 0.51 -4.12 9.57
CA ASN A 111 1.06 -4.26 10.94
C ASN A 111 0.23 -3.49 11.99
N HIS A 112 -0.43 -2.39 11.62
CA HIS A 112 -1.28 -1.63 12.54
C HIS A 112 -2.63 -2.30 12.80
N ASP A 113 -3.11 -3.10 11.87
CA ASP A 113 -4.41 -3.77 11.97
C ASP A 113 -4.33 -5.31 12.02
N GLU A 114 -3.16 -5.87 12.40
CA GLU A 114 -2.97 -7.32 12.63
C GLU A 114 -3.99 -7.93 13.62
N ALA A 115 -4.59 -7.13 14.49
CA ALA A 115 -5.62 -7.58 15.43
C ALA A 115 -6.80 -8.24 14.70
N TRP A 116 -7.06 -7.90 13.45
CA TRP A 116 -8.08 -8.55 12.64
C TRP A 116 -7.78 -10.01 12.25
N GLN A 117 -6.60 -10.53 12.56
CA GLN A 117 -6.32 -11.97 12.51
C GLN A 117 -7.10 -12.77 13.55
N VAL A 118 -7.55 -12.10 14.62
CA VAL A 118 -8.34 -12.72 15.70
C VAL A 118 -9.81 -12.77 15.27
N PRO A 119 -10.39 -13.95 14.97
CA PRO A 119 -11.75 -14.05 14.43
C PRO A 119 -12.83 -13.45 15.32
N GLU A 120 -12.59 -13.44 16.63
CA GLU A 120 -13.50 -12.85 17.63
C GLU A 120 -13.63 -11.35 17.46
N LEU A 121 -12.51 -10.65 17.23
CA LEU A 121 -12.50 -9.20 17.01
C LEU A 121 -13.16 -8.84 15.68
N THR A 122 -12.86 -9.59 14.62
CA THR A 122 -13.49 -9.40 13.31
C THR A 122 -15.00 -9.58 13.39
N ARG A 123 -15.47 -10.66 14.03
CA ARG A 123 -16.91 -10.92 14.26
C ARG A 123 -17.59 -9.86 15.13
N GLN A 124 -16.87 -9.33 16.11
CA GLN A 124 -17.44 -8.35 17.03
C GLN A 124 -17.56 -6.96 16.41
N TYR A 125 -16.57 -6.53 15.61
CA TYR A 125 -16.45 -5.14 15.17
C TYR A 125 -16.65 -4.90 13.69
N LEU A 126 -16.10 -5.76 12.80
CA LEU A 126 -16.18 -5.57 11.36
C LEU A 126 -17.42 -6.23 10.73
N GLU A 127 -17.69 -7.48 11.08
CA GLU A 127 -18.80 -8.24 10.48
C GLU A 127 -20.19 -7.62 10.68
N PRO A 128 -20.50 -6.92 11.79
CA PRO A 128 -21.79 -6.24 11.93
C PRO A 128 -22.03 -5.14 10.88
N ILE A 129 -20.96 -4.66 10.22
CA ILE A 129 -21.06 -3.65 9.17
C ILE A 129 -20.81 -4.26 7.80
N LEU A 130 -19.68 -4.95 7.62
CA LEU A 130 -19.26 -5.48 6.32
C LEU A 130 -19.95 -6.80 5.94
N GLY A 131 -20.42 -7.58 6.93
CA GLY A 131 -20.70 -9.00 6.74
C GLY A 131 -19.44 -9.83 6.98
N ARG A 132 -19.53 -11.14 6.72
CA ARG A 132 -18.39 -12.04 6.95
C ARG A 132 -17.18 -11.63 6.11
N VAL A 133 -16.10 -11.28 6.76
CA VAL A 133 -14.84 -10.88 6.14
C VAL A 133 -13.69 -11.73 6.68
N MET A 134 -12.81 -12.16 5.77
CA MET A 134 -11.58 -12.89 6.10
C MET A 134 -10.40 -12.08 5.54
N PRO A 135 -9.71 -11.31 6.38
CA PRO A 135 -8.54 -10.58 5.93
C PRO A 135 -7.43 -11.50 5.43
N LEU A 136 -6.79 -11.12 4.35
CA LEU A 136 -5.70 -11.85 3.70
C LEU A 136 -4.35 -11.32 4.20
N GLU A 137 -3.36 -12.18 4.35
CA GLU A 137 -1.98 -11.72 4.53
C GLU A 137 -1.39 -11.26 3.19
N SER A 138 -1.73 -11.97 2.12
CA SER A 138 -1.24 -11.71 0.76
C SER A 138 -2.13 -12.41 -0.27
N LEU A 139 -1.98 -12.05 -1.54
CA LEU A 139 -2.71 -12.66 -2.66
C LEU A 139 -1.83 -12.69 -3.90
N ARG A 140 -1.88 -13.77 -4.67
CA ARG A 140 -1.21 -13.90 -5.96
C ARG A 140 -2.26 -13.90 -7.07
N LEU A 141 -2.21 -12.91 -7.95
CA LEU A 141 -3.03 -12.89 -9.16
C LEU A 141 -2.23 -13.50 -10.29
N GLN A 142 -2.60 -14.68 -10.74
CA GLN A 142 -2.04 -15.29 -11.94
C GLN A 142 -2.70 -14.66 -13.16
N VAL A 143 -1.99 -13.73 -13.80
CA VAL A 143 -2.53 -12.99 -14.95
C VAL A 143 -2.41 -13.83 -16.22
N THR A 144 -3.54 -14.00 -16.91
CA THR A 144 -3.62 -14.75 -18.15
C THR A 144 -4.11 -13.88 -19.31
N GLU A 145 -3.78 -14.27 -20.54
CA GLU A 145 -4.36 -13.72 -21.76
C GLU A 145 -4.75 -14.88 -22.67
N ARG A 146 -6.04 -15.01 -22.96
CA ARG A 146 -6.59 -16.12 -23.76
C ARG A 146 -6.17 -17.51 -23.23
N GLY A 147 -6.12 -17.65 -21.90
CA GLY A 147 -5.73 -18.87 -21.21
C GLY A 147 -4.21 -19.10 -21.07
N HIS A 148 -3.35 -18.27 -21.67
CA HIS A 148 -1.90 -18.34 -21.50
C HIS A 148 -1.45 -17.47 -20.30
N VAL A 149 -0.60 -18.01 -19.44
CA VAL A 149 -0.07 -17.28 -18.29
C VAL A 149 0.95 -16.25 -18.77
N LEU A 150 0.69 -14.97 -18.47
CA LEU A 150 1.61 -13.86 -18.74
C LEU A 150 2.60 -13.65 -17.61
N GLY A 151 2.20 -13.92 -16.37
CA GLY A 151 2.97 -13.73 -15.16
C GLY A 151 2.07 -13.60 -13.95
N GLU A 152 2.61 -13.01 -12.88
CA GLU A 152 1.96 -12.91 -11.59
C GLU A 152 2.03 -11.49 -11.03
N ILE A 153 0.94 -11.07 -10.36
CA ILE A 153 0.96 -9.89 -9.48
C ILE A 153 0.85 -10.41 -8.04
N PHE A 154 1.84 -10.11 -7.21
CA PHE A 154 1.85 -10.44 -5.79
C PHE A 154 1.46 -9.22 -4.97
N LEU A 155 0.29 -9.29 -4.33
CA LEU A 155 -0.25 -8.26 -3.45
C LEU A 155 0.12 -8.59 -2.00
N VAL A 156 0.81 -7.69 -1.34
CA VAL A 156 1.28 -7.85 0.05
C VAL A 156 1.44 -6.47 0.70
N HIS A 157 1.08 -6.33 1.98
CA HIS A 157 1.24 -5.02 2.63
C HIS A 157 2.70 -4.57 2.65
N GLY A 158 3.64 -5.46 2.96
CA GLY A 158 5.07 -5.14 2.91
C GLY A 158 5.78 -5.19 4.26
N HIS A 159 5.07 -5.26 5.38
CA HIS A 159 5.65 -5.35 6.71
C HIS A 159 6.33 -6.70 7.01
N GLN A 160 6.13 -7.71 6.13
CA GLN A 160 6.62 -9.07 6.32
C GLN A 160 8.16 -9.11 6.41
N GLY A 161 8.66 -9.57 7.55
CA GLY A 161 10.11 -9.68 7.82
C GLY A 161 10.73 -8.44 8.48
N ALA A 162 10.06 -7.29 8.51
CA ALA A 162 10.46 -6.13 9.31
C ALA A 162 10.23 -6.35 10.82
N LEU A 163 9.40 -7.31 11.16
CA LEU A 163 8.77 -7.53 12.47
C LEU A 163 9.66 -8.07 13.59
N TRP A 164 10.94 -8.37 13.39
CA TRP A 164 11.74 -8.92 14.50
C TRP A 164 12.05 -7.89 15.58
N GLU A 165 12.27 -6.65 15.20
CA GLU A 165 12.45 -5.55 16.16
C GLU A 165 11.10 -5.09 16.73
N ASP A 166 10.03 -5.15 15.92
CA ASP A 166 8.68 -4.72 16.30
C ASP A 166 7.89 -5.75 17.13
N ARG A 167 8.10 -7.06 16.96
CA ARG A 167 7.40 -8.09 17.77
C ARG A 167 7.73 -8.04 19.26
N LEU A 168 8.99 -7.79 19.62
CA LEU A 168 9.37 -7.54 21.01
C LEU A 168 8.81 -6.22 21.52
N ALA A 169 8.76 -5.20 20.65
CA ALA A 169 8.13 -3.92 20.93
C ALA A 169 6.61 -4.07 21.08
N TRP A 170 5.94 -4.88 20.24
CA TRP A 170 4.49 -5.13 20.34
C TRP A 170 4.09 -5.87 21.62
N PHE A 171 4.85 -6.90 22.04
CA PHE A 171 4.58 -7.62 23.28
C PHE A 171 4.79 -6.73 24.51
N SER A 172 5.83 -5.91 24.51
CA SER A 172 6.05 -4.90 25.53
C SER A 172 5.05 -3.73 25.45
N ARG A 173 4.60 -3.33 24.26
CA ARG A 173 3.57 -2.29 24.04
C ARG A 173 2.19 -2.73 24.53
N ARG A 174 1.80 -3.99 24.36
CA ARG A 174 0.52 -4.49 24.85
C ARG A 174 0.44 -4.46 26.38
N ILE A 175 1.56 -4.68 27.08
CA ILE A 175 1.68 -4.49 28.53
C ILE A 175 1.79 -3.00 28.87
N LEU A 176 2.51 -2.22 28.10
CA LEU A 176 2.69 -0.76 28.25
C LEU A 176 1.48 0.06 27.76
N HIS A 177 0.62 -0.50 26.90
CA HIS A 177 -0.55 0.20 26.36
C HIS A 177 -1.50 0.70 27.47
N TYR A 178 -1.69 -0.06 28.54
CA TYR A 178 -2.45 0.39 29.71
C TYR A 178 -1.78 1.54 30.51
N ILE A 179 -0.45 1.70 30.39
CA ILE A 179 0.33 2.69 31.17
C ILE A 179 0.83 3.83 30.26
N TRP A 180 1.11 3.55 28.99
CA TRP A 180 1.80 4.46 28.08
C TRP A 180 0.87 5.41 27.31
N ARG A 181 -0.34 4.99 26.99
CA ARG A 181 -1.33 5.80 26.24
C ARG A 181 -1.62 7.19 26.86
N PRO A 182 -1.80 7.34 28.19
CA PRO A 182 -1.95 8.65 28.80
C PRO A 182 -0.69 9.51 28.67
N ILE A 183 0.49 8.90 28.62
CA ILE A 183 1.80 9.57 28.55
C ILE A 183 2.12 9.99 27.12
N GLN A 184 1.80 9.18 26.14
CA GLN A 184 1.99 9.47 24.70
C GLN A 184 1.12 10.64 24.24
N ARG A 185 -0.15 10.69 24.65
CA ARG A 185 -1.04 11.83 24.38
C ARG A 185 -0.55 13.15 25.03
N LEU A 186 0.12 13.05 26.16
CA LEU A 186 0.72 14.21 26.87
C LEU A 186 2.07 14.61 26.29
N ALA A 187 2.84 13.72 25.69
CA ALA A 187 4.24 13.94 25.30
C ALA A 187 4.47 14.03 23.77
N ASN A 188 3.45 13.78 22.94
CA ASN A 188 3.53 13.83 21.47
C ASN A 188 4.70 13.01 20.88
N LEU A 189 5.00 11.84 21.50
CA LEU A 189 6.11 10.98 21.11
C LEU A 189 5.72 10.11 19.92
N LYS A 190 6.29 10.41 18.74
CA LYS A 190 6.14 9.59 17.54
C LYS A 190 7.03 8.35 17.60
N THR A 191 6.47 7.19 17.26
CA THR A 191 7.25 5.95 17.14
C THR A 191 8.01 5.92 15.81
N THR A 192 9.27 5.47 15.83
CA THR A 192 10.10 5.37 14.62
C THR A 192 9.74 4.11 13.86
N THR A 193 9.01 4.26 12.74
CA THR A 193 8.65 3.18 11.81
C THR A 193 9.16 3.51 10.41
N PRO A 194 9.19 2.56 9.43
CA PRO A 194 9.51 2.88 8.04
C PRO A 194 8.67 3.99 7.42
N ALA A 195 7.47 4.24 7.94
CA ALA A 195 6.61 5.33 7.52
C ALA A 195 7.05 6.68 8.09
N THR A 196 7.63 6.72 9.31
CA THR A 196 8.05 7.95 9.99
C THR A 196 9.53 8.29 9.78
N ASP A 197 10.39 7.28 9.56
CA ASP A 197 11.80 7.45 9.22
C ASP A 197 12.02 7.17 7.72
N TRP A 198 12.20 8.22 6.95
CA TRP A 198 12.37 8.11 5.51
C TRP A 198 13.60 7.30 5.10
N ARG A 199 14.70 7.28 5.88
CA ARG A 199 15.90 6.49 5.59
C ARG A 199 15.60 5.00 5.78
N LEU A 200 14.89 4.66 6.84
CA LEU A 200 14.43 3.30 7.06
C LEU A 200 13.43 2.87 5.97
N GLY A 201 12.53 3.75 5.58
CA GLY A 201 11.61 3.53 4.47
C GLY A 201 12.33 3.20 3.15
N ARG A 202 13.39 3.94 2.80
CA ARG A 202 14.20 3.68 1.58
C ARG A 202 14.98 2.38 1.66
N LYS A 203 15.53 2.04 2.83
CA LYS A 203 16.17 0.76 3.07
C LYS A 203 15.18 -0.39 2.89
N HIS A 204 13.95 -0.21 3.35
CA HIS A 204 12.88 -1.19 3.20
C HIS A 204 12.48 -1.38 1.74
N GLU A 205 12.20 -0.31 1.01
CA GLU A 205 11.88 -0.37 -0.43
C GLU A 205 12.98 -1.07 -1.25
N ARG A 206 14.23 -0.76 -0.97
CA ARG A 206 15.37 -1.45 -1.61
C ARG A 206 15.35 -2.96 -1.33
N ALA A 207 15.04 -3.34 -0.09
CA ALA A 207 14.96 -4.74 0.28
C ALA A 207 13.79 -5.47 -0.40
N MET A 208 12.63 -4.81 -0.53
CA MET A 208 11.47 -5.30 -1.27
C MET A 208 11.78 -5.47 -2.77
N TYR A 209 12.39 -4.45 -3.37
CA TYR A 209 12.83 -4.50 -4.77
C TYR A 209 13.82 -5.64 -5.02
N ASN A 210 14.86 -5.77 -4.17
CA ASN A 210 15.84 -6.84 -4.28
C ASN A 210 15.22 -8.24 -4.18
N TRP A 211 14.16 -8.40 -3.40
CA TRP A 211 13.40 -9.64 -3.36
C TRP A 211 12.60 -9.85 -4.65
N ALA A 212 11.92 -8.81 -5.16
CA ALA A 212 11.10 -8.87 -6.36
C ALA A 212 11.95 -9.26 -7.60
N VAL A 213 13.13 -8.68 -7.77
CA VAL A 213 14.08 -9.03 -8.86
C VAL A 213 14.43 -10.51 -8.88
N GLN A 214 14.44 -11.18 -7.72
CA GLN A 214 14.73 -12.62 -7.62
C GLN A 214 13.50 -13.50 -7.94
N LYS A 215 12.38 -12.92 -8.36
CA LYS A 215 11.12 -13.61 -8.70
C LYS A 215 10.72 -13.34 -10.15
N PRO A 216 11.37 -14.01 -11.13
CA PRO A 216 11.02 -13.83 -12.54
C PRO A 216 9.52 -14.01 -12.79
N GLY A 217 8.94 -13.16 -13.62
CA GLY A 217 7.52 -13.22 -13.97
C GLY A 217 6.58 -12.64 -12.88
N THR A 218 7.12 -12.07 -11.79
CA THR A 218 6.30 -11.53 -10.69
C THR A 218 6.47 -10.01 -10.56
N ILE A 219 5.35 -9.29 -10.51
CA ILE A 219 5.27 -7.89 -10.11
C ILE A 219 4.77 -7.85 -8.68
N VAL A 220 5.52 -7.22 -7.77
CA VAL A 220 5.10 -6.98 -6.39
C VAL A 220 4.40 -5.64 -6.29
N ILE A 221 3.17 -5.62 -5.77
CA ILE A 221 2.50 -4.39 -5.37
C ILE A 221 2.43 -4.40 -3.84
N ALA A 222 3.09 -3.41 -3.23
CA ALA A 222 3.21 -3.27 -1.80
C ALA A 222 2.76 -1.90 -1.30
N ALA A 223 2.84 -1.69 0.01
CA ALA A 223 2.41 -0.54 0.77
C ALA A 223 3.44 -0.21 1.88
N HIS A 224 2.99 0.14 3.11
CA HIS A 224 3.75 0.19 4.35
C HIS A 224 4.76 1.35 4.48
N THR A 225 5.42 1.78 3.41
CA THR A 225 6.42 2.87 3.47
C THR A 225 5.81 4.24 3.26
N HIS A 226 4.50 4.32 2.99
CA HIS A 226 3.73 5.52 2.67
C HIS A 226 4.28 6.33 1.47
N ARG A 227 5.19 5.74 0.71
CA ARG A 227 5.79 6.40 -0.43
C ARG A 227 5.35 5.75 -1.74
N PRO A 228 4.63 6.49 -2.62
CA PRO A 228 4.23 5.93 -3.89
C PRO A 228 5.45 5.70 -4.79
N ALA A 229 5.61 4.47 -5.27
CA ALA A 229 6.64 4.08 -6.24
C ALA A 229 5.99 3.40 -7.43
N PHE A 230 6.38 3.84 -8.64
CA PHE A 230 5.88 3.30 -9.89
C PHE A 230 7.00 3.35 -10.93
N PRO A 231 7.40 2.21 -11.50
CA PRO A 231 8.52 2.13 -12.43
C PRO A 231 8.08 2.59 -13.83
N SER A 232 8.16 3.89 -14.10
CA SER A 232 7.93 4.42 -15.44
C SER A 232 8.92 5.53 -15.79
N PRO A 233 9.29 5.70 -17.09
CA PRO A 233 10.17 6.76 -17.55
C PRO A 233 9.65 8.16 -17.17
N GLU A 234 8.32 8.37 -17.25
CA GLU A 234 7.69 9.65 -16.93
C GLU A 234 7.85 9.97 -15.44
N ARG A 235 7.66 8.97 -14.57
CA ARG A 235 7.86 9.16 -13.13
C ARG A 235 9.30 9.47 -12.80
N TYR A 236 10.25 8.78 -13.44
CA TYR A 236 11.67 9.08 -13.29
C TYR A 236 11.99 10.51 -13.75
N ALA A 237 11.50 10.92 -14.91
CA ALA A 237 11.73 12.26 -15.43
C ALA A 237 11.17 13.35 -14.50
N LEU A 238 9.98 13.11 -13.92
CA LEU A 238 9.38 14.00 -12.93
C LEU A 238 10.25 14.13 -11.66
N LEU A 239 10.73 13.01 -11.13
CA LEU A 239 11.62 13.02 -9.95
C LEU A 239 12.94 13.77 -10.27
N ALA A 240 13.51 13.55 -11.45
CA ALA A 240 14.73 14.20 -11.88
C ALA A 240 14.54 15.73 -12.01
N ALA A 241 13.46 16.17 -12.66
CA ALA A 241 13.14 17.59 -12.78
C ALA A 241 12.93 18.25 -11.41
N THR A 242 12.16 17.59 -10.52
CA THR A 242 11.94 18.10 -9.16
C THR A 242 13.26 18.23 -8.38
N TYR A 243 14.15 17.25 -8.50
CA TYR A 243 15.47 17.31 -7.86
C TYR A 243 16.34 18.43 -8.41
N ASP A 244 16.32 18.64 -9.72
CA ASP A 244 17.05 19.73 -10.36
C ASP A 244 16.54 21.10 -9.89
N ASP A 245 15.21 21.29 -9.79
CA ASP A 245 14.61 22.52 -9.25
C ASP A 245 15.04 22.79 -7.80
N LEU A 246 15.03 21.77 -6.94
CA LEU A 246 15.48 21.89 -5.56
C LEU A 246 16.97 22.27 -5.47
N ARG A 247 17.81 21.71 -6.32
CA ARG A 247 19.25 22.02 -6.34
C ARG A 247 19.57 23.42 -6.84
N HIS A 248 18.73 24.00 -7.70
CA HIS A 248 18.93 25.38 -8.18
C HIS A 248 18.56 26.44 -7.15
N GLN A 249 17.80 26.09 -6.11
CA GLN A 249 17.39 26.99 -5.03
C GLN A 249 17.59 26.35 -3.64
N PRO A 250 18.82 25.89 -3.31
CA PRO A 250 19.03 25.10 -2.09
C PRO A 250 18.74 25.86 -0.81
N GLU A 251 18.86 27.20 -0.82
CA GLU A 251 18.58 28.05 0.36
C GLU A 251 17.09 28.18 0.66
N ALA A 252 16.21 27.83 -0.30
CA ALA A 252 14.76 27.90 -0.14
C ALA A 252 14.17 26.63 0.52
N PHE A 253 14.96 25.56 0.67
CA PHE A 253 14.48 24.26 1.13
C PHE A 253 15.34 23.72 2.26
N ASP A 254 14.71 22.90 3.12
CA ASP A 254 15.42 22.15 4.15
C ASP A 254 16.42 21.16 3.48
N PRO A 255 17.69 21.13 3.92
CA PRO A 255 18.69 20.19 3.39
C PRO A 255 18.23 18.73 3.43
N GLU A 256 17.40 18.34 4.40
CA GLU A 256 16.84 17.00 4.50
C GLU A 256 15.88 16.69 3.33
N VAL A 257 15.14 17.67 2.83
CA VAL A 257 14.26 17.50 1.66
C VAL A 257 15.08 17.21 0.40
N ILE A 258 16.22 17.90 0.24
CA ILE A 258 17.13 17.69 -0.88
C ILE A 258 17.76 16.29 -0.81
N GLU A 259 18.31 15.90 0.36
CA GLU A 259 18.87 14.56 0.59
C GLU A 259 17.87 13.44 0.32
N ARG A 260 16.63 13.65 0.78
CA ARG A 260 15.52 12.72 0.54
C ARG A 260 15.22 12.56 -0.95
N MET A 261 15.14 13.66 -1.69
CA MET A 261 14.87 13.63 -3.13
C MET A 261 16.02 13.00 -3.92
N GLU A 262 17.27 13.27 -3.53
CA GLU A 262 18.45 12.63 -4.11
C GLU A 262 18.43 11.11 -3.93
N THR A 263 18.09 10.67 -2.71
CA THR A 263 17.94 9.24 -2.40
C THR A 263 16.82 8.61 -3.21
N ASP A 264 15.70 9.30 -3.37
CA ASP A 264 14.55 8.84 -4.16
C ASP A 264 14.91 8.67 -5.64
N LEU A 265 15.65 9.63 -6.19
CA LEU A 265 16.12 9.57 -7.56
C LEU A 265 17.14 8.45 -7.78
N ALA A 266 18.09 8.28 -6.82
CA ALA A 266 19.06 7.20 -6.86
C ALA A 266 18.40 5.81 -6.80
N LEU A 267 17.37 5.66 -5.95
CA LEU A 267 16.60 4.42 -5.85
C LEU A 267 15.82 4.14 -7.14
N ALA A 268 15.17 5.15 -7.73
CA ALA A 268 14.47 5.01 -8.99
C ALA A 268 15.42 4.63 -10.16
N ARG A 269 16.64 5.19 -10.17
CA ARG A 269 17.68 4.81 -11.15
C ARG A 269 18.16 3.36 -11.00
N ALA A 270 18.22 2.88 -9.76
CA ALA A 270 18.66 1.51 -9.46
C ALA A 270 17.59 0.45 -9.78
N GLN A 271 16.36 0.85 -10.01
CA GLN A 271 15.26 -0.05 -10.37
C GLN A 271 15.23 -0.28 -11.89
N GLU A 272 16.04 -1.23 -12.35
CA GLU A 272 16.16 -1.56 -13.78
C GLU A 272 14.96 -2.38 -14.31
N GLN A 273 14.23 -3.06 -13.42
CA GLN A 273 13.09 -3.90 -13.77
C GLN A 273 11.78 -3.37 -13.15
N PRO A 274 10.65 -3.40 -13.86
CA PRO A 274 9.36 -2.91 -13.34
C PRO A 274 8.68 -3.92 -12.41
N CYS A 275 9.44 -4.59 -11.53
CA CYS A 275 8.96 -5.67 -10.68
C CYS A 275 8.43 -5.23 -9.32
N TYR A 276 8.53 -3.93 -8.96
CA TYR A 276 8.09 -3.40 -7.67
C TYR A 276 7.30 -2.10 -7.84
N ILE A 277 6.12 -2.09 -7.24
CA ILE A 277 5.19 -0.95 -7.20
C ILE A 277 4.80 -0.72 -5.74
N ASN A 278 4.68 0.54 -5.31
CA ASN A 278 4.14 0.87 -4.01
C ASN A 278 2.95 1.83 -4.15
N THR A 279 1.86 1.55 -3.43
CA THR A 279 0.61 2.31 -3.47
C THR A 279 0.76 3.73 -2.93
N GLY A 280 1.75 4.00 -2.09
CA GLY A 280 1.81 5.18 -1.24
C GLY A 280 0.94 5.01 0.00
N CYS A 281 0.12 5.99 0.34
CA CYS A 281 -0.82 5.90 1.45
C CYS A 281 -2.12 6.67 1.20
N CYS A 282 -3.08 6.45 2.08
CA CYS A 282 -4.35 7.17 2.12
C CYS A 282 -4.48 8.10 3.35
N SER A 283 -3.34 8.54 3.91
CA SER A 283 -3.26 9.37 5.11
C SER A 283 -2.27 10.53 4.97
N PHE A 284 -2.18 11.16 3.79
CA PHE A 284 -1.34 12.34 3.62
C PHE A 284 -1.94 13.55 4.35
N SER A 285 -1.08 14.33 5.00
CA SER A 285 -1.48 15.50 5.78
C SER A 285 -2.14 16.61 4.96
N ASP A 286 -1.95 16.63 3.64
CA ASP A 286 -2.61 17.55 2.72
C ASP A 286 -4.04 17.10 2.31
N GLY A 287 -4.54 16.01 2.88
CA GLY A 287 -5.84 15.43 2.58
C GLY A 287 -5.92 14.67 1.25
N SER A 288 -4.79 14.49 0.57
CA SER A 288 -4.74 13.64 -0.63
C SER A 288 -4.47 12.19 -0.27
N LEU A 289 -4.69 11.29 -1.21
CA LEU A 289 -4.33 9.88 -1.12
C LEU A 289 -3.78 9.39 -2.45
N THR A 290 -2.98 8.34 -2.41
CA THR A 290 -2.49 7.65 -3.62
C THR A 290 -2.93 6.20 -3.62
N GLY A 291 -2.92 5.59 -4.79
CA GLY A 291 -3.21 4.17 -4.97
C GLY A 291 -2.88 3.69 -6.37
N ILE A 292 -3.02 2.40 -6.56
CA ILE A 292 -2.81 1.77 -7.87
C ILE A 292 -4.16 1.37 -8.45
N GLU A 293 -4.40 1.75 -9.68
CA GLU A 293 -5.51 1.26 -10.49
C GLU A 293 -4.96 0.32 -11.57
N ILE A 294 -5.61 -0.83 -11.73
CA ILE A 294 -5.41 -1.68 -12.91
C ILE A 294 -6.77 -1.80 -13.59
N ASP A 295 -6.84 -1.40 -14.84
CA ASP A 295 -8.04 -1.50 -15.66
C ASP A 295 -7.67 -1.61 -17.13
N SER A 296 -8.29 -2.54 -17.85
CA SER A 296 -8.11 -2.74 -19.28
C SER A 296 -6.64 -2.96 -19.68
N GLY A 297 -5.90 -3.74 -18.88
CA GLY A 297 -4.50 -4.05 -19.12
C GLY A 297 -3.51 -2.89 -18.86
N VAL A 298 -3.96 -1.81 -18.25
CA VAL A 298 -3.12 -0.65 -17.91
C VAL A 298 -3.05 -0.49 -16.38
N ALA A 299 -1.85 -0.46 -15.84
CA ALA A 299 -1.58 -0.09 -14.46
C ALA A 299 -1.35 1.42 -14.36
N ARG A 300 -1.87 2.06 -13.32
CA ARG A 300 -1.74 3.50 -13.06
C ARG A 300 -1.47 3.77 -11.61
N LEU A 301 -0.52 4.63 -11.32
CA LEU A 301 -0.42 5.32 -10.04
C LEU A 301 -1.31 6.55 -10.11
N VAL A 302 -2.24 6.66 -9.19
CA VAL A 302 -3.21 7.77 -9.14
C VAL A 302 -3.13 8.52 -7.83
N ARG A 303 -3.46 9.81 -7.87
CA ARG A 303 -3.66 10.66 -6.71
C ARG A 303 -5.11 11.14 -6.69
N TRP A 304 -5.72 11.08 -5.53
CA TRP A 304 -7.00 11.68 -5.25
C TRP A 304 -6.84 12.82 -4.26
N SER A 305 -7.56 13.91 -4.50
CA SER A 305 -7.62 15.08 -3.61
C SER A 305 -8.97 15.76 -3.73
N VAL A 306 -9.26 16.68 -2.80
CA VAL A 306 -10.46 17.53 -2.87
C VAL A 306 -10.01 18.97 -2.85
N VAL A 307 -10.17 19.67 -3.97
CA VAL A 307 -9.82 21.09 -4.12
C VAL A 307 -11.10 21.90 -4.30
N ALA A 308 -11.30 22.91 -3.47
CA ALA A 308 -12.50 23.75 -3.47
C ALA A 308 -13.80 22.90 -3.45
N ARG A 309 -13.86 21.86 -2.62
CA ARG A 309 -14.96 20.87 -2.50
C ARG A 309 -15.24 20.05 -3.76
N ARG A 310 -14.30 20.00 -4.70
CA ARG A 310 -14.42 19.19 -5.91
C ARG A 310 -13.39 18.08 -5.88
N PRO A 311 -13.82 16.81 -5.97
CA PRO A 311 -12.90 15.69 -6.09
C PRO A 311 -12.08 15.79 -7.38
N GLN A 312 -10.80 15.56 -7.26
CA GLN A 312 -9.86 15.50 -8.36
C GLN A 312 -9.15 14.16 -8.36
N ARG A 313 -9.03 13.56 -9.53
CA ARG A 313 -8.24 12.37 -9.76
C ARG A 313 -7.17 12.69 -10.79
N GLU A 314 -5.94 12.56 -10.39
CA GLU A 314 -4.76 12.77 -11.21
C GLU A 314 -4.08 11.42 -11.49
N ILE A 315 -3.61 11.21 -12.72
CA ILE A 315 -2.75 10.07 -13.08
C ILE A 315 -1.31 10.56 -12.98
N LEU A 316 -0.58 10.04 -12.00
CA LEU A 316 0.83 10.38 -11.77
C LEU A 316 1.79 9.60 -12.67
N ALA A 317 1.40 8.36 -13.02
CA ALA A 317 2.13 7.49 -13.91
C ALA A 317 1.22 6.40 -14.46
N SER A 318 1.55 5.85 -15.63
CA SER A 318 0.82 4.74 -16.22
C SER A 318 1.76 3.88 -17.08
N ALA A 319 1.43 2.59 -17.16
CA ALA A 319 2.15 1.64 -18.01
C ALA A 319 1.24 0.47 -18.43
N SER A 320 1.61 -0.17 -19.54
CA SER A 320 1.00 -1.41 -19.96
C SER A 320 1.37 -2.53 -18.98
N LEU A 321 0.38 -3.14 -18.36
CA LEU A 321 0.60 -4.29 -17.47
C LEU A 321 1.25 -5.47 -18.19
N LYS A 322 0.88 -5.68 -19.46
CA LYS A 322 1.44 -6.74 -20.30
C LYS A 322 2.93 -6.52 -20.56
N ASP A 323 3.33 -5.27 -20.80
CA ASP A 323 4.74 -4.95 -21.03
C ASP A 323 5.55 -5.12 -19.75
N PHE A 324 5.03 -4.68 -18.60
CA PHE A 324 5.65 -4.93 -17.31
C PHE A 324 5.85 -6.43 -17.04
N LEU A 325 4.81 -7.26 -17.28
CA LEU A 325 4.89 -8.71 -17.09
C LEU A 325 5.93 -9.36 -18.01
N ARG A 326 6.06 -8.87 -19.25
CA ARG A 326 7.07 -9.35 -20.20
C ARG A 326 8.50 -8.98 -19.74
N GLU A 327 8.70 -7.77 -19.30
CA GLU A 327 10.03 -7.32 -18.82
C GLU A 327 10.49 -8.12 -17.61
N VAL A 328 9.60 -8.37 -16.63
CA VAL A 328 9.95 -9.14 -15.43
C VAL A 328 10.07 -10.64 -15.67
N ALA A 329 9.54 -11.16 -16.78
CA ALA A 329 9.72 -12.55 -17.17
C ALA A 329 11.15 -12.87 -17.62
N GLY A 330 11.90 -11.84 -18.03
CA GLY A 330 13.29 -11.97 -18.53
C GLY A 330 13.37 -12.54 -19.96
N PRO A 331 14.55 -12.45 -20.61
CA PRO A 331 14.75 -13.02 -21.94
C PRO A 331 14.77 -14.54 -21.84
N GLY A 332 13.70 -15.21 -22.23
CA GLY A 332 13.68 -16.67 -22.34
C GLY A 332 12.43 -17.39 -21.89
N THR A 333 11.43 -16.71 -21.35
CA THR A 333 10.12 -17.33 -21.16
C THR A 333 9.36 -17.24 -22.48
N PRO A 334 9.10 -18.37 -23.20
CA PRO A 334 8.34 -18.32 -24.44
C PRO A 334 6.92 -17.86 -24.08
N VAL A 335 6.55 -16.67 -24.48
CA VAL A 335 5.15 -16.35 -24.71
C VAL A 335 4.82 -17.07 -26.02
N ASP A 336 4.14 -18.20 -25.94
CA ASP A 336 3.68 -18.91 -27.12
C ASP A 336 2.87 -17.91 -27.98
N THR A 337 3.49 -17.50 -29.07
CA THR A 337 2.84 -16.72 -30.12
C THR A 337 2.10 -17.72 -31.00
N ALA A 338 0.88 -18.04 -30.64
CA ALA A 338 -0.07 -18.69 -31.54
C ALA A 338 -1.27 -17.78 -31.80
#